data_e23b40fda764292cc51e26bc5e5bcc4e
#
_entry.id   e23b40fda764292cc51e26bc5e5bcc4e
#
_cell.length_a   1.000
_cell.length_b   1.000
_cell.length_c   1.000
_cell.angle_alpha   90.00
_cell.angle_beta   90.00
_cell.angle_gamma   90.00
#
_symmetry.space_group_name_H-M   'P 1'
#
loop_
_entity.id
_entity.type
_entity.pdbx_description
1 polymer ?
#
loop_
_entity_poly.entity_id
_entity_poly.type
_entity_poly.pdbx_seq_one_letter_code
_entity_poly.pdbx_strand_id
1 'polypeptide(L)'
;MRKDLKAPTMPFVIPMIGFNGSKEPTGGCLTVQNAQWAMNAVPEFKGNVKAFRTDVFVDKAAEALFPKWRENLDEWKKIGSHWACHYYGSALWYTKIGHAAGEAMVELLRTSSLSK
;
A
#
# COMPACT_ATOMS: atom_id res chain seq x y z
N MET A 1 11.93 -9.04 -14.62
CA MET A 1 11.46 -9.84 -13.47
C MET A 1 10.73 -11.12 -13.90
N ARG A 2 9.51 -11.12 -14.51
CA ARG A 2 8.81 -12.36 -14.89
C ARG A 2 9.65 -13.27 -15.80
N LYS A 3 10.31 -12.70 -16.82
CA LYS A 3 11.21 -13.42 -17.72
C LYS A 3 12.38 -14.06 -16.96
N ASP A 4 13.03 -13.28 -16.08
CA ASP A 4 14.23 -13.72 -15.36
C ASP A 4 13.90 -14.82 -14.34
N LEU A 5 12.71 -14.75 -13.73
CA LEU A 5 12.19 -15.77 -12.82
C LEU A 5 11.54 -16.96 -13.52
N LYS A 6 11.48 -16.95 -14.87
CA LYS A 6 10.79 -17.97 -15.68
C LYS A 6 9.34 -18.20 -15.22
N ALA A 7 8.67 -17.14 -14.76
CA ALA A 7 7.31 -17.17 -14.23
C ALA A 7 6.42 -16.14 -14.98
N PRO A 8 6.04 -16.43 -16.24
CA PRO A 8 5.36 -15.46 -17.11
C PRO A 8 4.00 -15.01 -16.57
N THR A 9 3.32 -15.85 -15.84
CA THR A 9 1.99 -15.58 -15.26
C THR A 9 2.03 -15.17 -13.79
N MET A 10 3.21 -14.91 -13.23
CA MET A 10 3.36 -14.52 -11.82
C MET A 10 2.52 -13.28 -11.51
N PRO A 11 1.59 -13.36 -10.54
CA PRO A 11 0.79 -12.21 -10.16
C PRO A 11 1.62 -11.14 -9.43
N PHE A 12 1.19 -9.88 -9.57
CA PHE A 12 1.78 -8.74 -8.88
C PHE A 12 0.71 -7.95 -8.15
N VAL A 13 0.96 -7.68 -6.88
CA VAL A 13 0.16 -6.74 -6.09
C VAL A 13 1.00 -5.49 -5.84
N ILE A 14 0.40 -4.32 -6.03
CA ILE A 14 1.04 -3.02 -5.88
C ILE A 14 0.32 -2.26 -4.75
N PRO A 15 0.80 -2.33 -3.50
CA PRO A 15 0.38 -1.39 -2.48
C PRO A 15 0.83 0.01 -2.91
N MET A 16 -0.12 0.90 -3.20
CA MET A 16 0.21 2.27 -3.59
C MET A 16 0.91 2.99 -2.44
N ILE A 17 1.91 3.79 -2.76
CA ILE A 17 2.65 4.52 -1.74
C ILE A 17 1.72 5.45 -0.95
N GLY A 18 1.67 5.30 0.39
CA GLY A 18 0.90 6.13 1.32
C GLY A 18 1.80 7.19 1.95
N PHE A 19 1.96 8.34 1.29
CA PHE A 19 3.02 9.27 1.63
C PHE A 19 2.68 10.24 2.77
N ASN A 20 1.44 10.70 2.87
CA ASN A 20 1.05 11.80 3.76
C ASN A 20 -0.06 11.44 4.76
N GLY A 21 -0.13 10.20 5.19
CA GLY A 21 -1.26 9.77 6.00
C GLY A 21 -2.55 9.81 5.18
N SER A 22 -3.60 10.45 5.71
CA SER A 22 -4.88 10.62 5.01
C SER A 22 -4.96 11.89 4.16
N LYS A 23 -3.90 12.70 4.10
CA LYS A 23 -3.90 13.93 3.29
C LYS A 23 -3.69 13.58 1.82
N GLU A 24 -4.38 14.32 0.95
CA GLU A 24 -4.21 14.18 -0.49
C GLU A 24 -2.75 14.42 -0.88
N PRO A 25 -2.16 13.53 -1.69
CA PRO A 25 -0.80 13.70 -2.18
C PRO A 25 -0.73 14.84 -3.20
N THR A 26 0.45 15.46 -3.29
CA THR A 26 0.73 16.52 -4.27
C THR A 26 2.07 16.26 -4.96
N GLY A 27 2.34 16.97 -6.06
CA GLY A 27 3.63 16.92 -6.76
C GLY A 27 4.02 15.51 -7.19
N GLY A 28 5.29 15.16 -6.99
CA GLY A 28 5.84 13.86 -7.39
C GLY A 28 5.16 12.66 -6.74
N CYS A 29 4.66 12.80 -5.51
CA CYS A 29 3.95 11.72 -4.83
C CYS A 29 2.62 11.38 -5.51
N LEU A 30 1.88 12.40 -5.93
CA LEU A 30 0.65 12.22 -6.71
C LEU A 30 0.97 11.55 -8.07
N THR A 31 2.04 11.97 -8.72
CA THR A 31 2.47 11.37 -10.00
C THR A 31 2.77 9.87 -9.83
N VAL A 32 3.50 9.49 -8.78
CA VAL A 32 3.80 8.08 -8.49
C VAL A 32 2.53 7.29 -8.18
N GLN A 33 1.63 7.83 -7.34
CA GLN A 33 0.38 7.15 -7.02
C GLN A 33 -0.50 6.94 -8.26
N ASN A 34 -0.61 7.96 -9.11
CA ASN A 34 -1.37 7.86 -10.37
C ASN A 34 -0.76 6.81 -11.30
N ALA A 35 0.57 6.74 -11.40
CA ALA A 35 1.25 5.72 -12.19
C ALA A 35 1.00 4.31 -11.64
N GLN A 36 1.05 4.13 -10.32
CA GLN A 36 0.75 2.85 -9.67
C GLN A 36 -0.72 2.44 -9.89
N TRP A 37 -1.64 3.38 -9.75
CA TRP A 37 -3.07 3.13 -9.96
C TRP A 37 -3.40 2.77 -11.42
N ALA A 38 -2.74 3.44 -12.37
CA ALA A 38 -2.92 3.19 -13.80
C ALA A 38 -2.60 1.75 -14.22
N MET A 39 -1.81 1.01 -13.43
CA MET A 39 -1.52 -0.41 -13.71
C MET A 39 -2.77 -1.28 -13.71
N ASN A 40 -3.83 -0.89 -13.01
CA ASN A 40 -5.11 -1.60 -13.02
C ASN A 40 -5.82 -1.54 -14.39
N ALA A 41 -5.53 -0.53 -15.21
CA ALA A 41 -6.17 -0.28 -16.50
C ALA A 41 -5.34 -0.80 -17.69
N VAL A 42 -4.12 -1.25 -17.48
CA VAL A 42 -3.24 -1.77 -18.54
C VAL A 42 -3.79 -3.13 -19.01
N PRO A 43 -4.17 -3.29 -20.30
CA PRO A 43 -4.80 -4.51 -20.79
C PRO A 43 -3.95 -5.77 -20.58
N GLU A 44 -2.63 -5.67 -20.77
CA GLU A 44 -1.68 -6.77 -20.60
C GLU A 44 -1.54 -7.23 -19.14
N PHE A 45 -2.01 -6.41 -18.20
CA PHE A 45 -1.95 -6.69 -16.76
C PHE A 45 -3.27 -7.19 -16.19
N LYS A 46 -4.31 -7.24 -17.01
CA LYS A 46 -5.63 -7.70 -16.60
C LYS A 46 -5.56 -9.12 -16.02
N GLY A 47 -6.01 -9.28 -14.78
CA GLY A 47 -6.04 -10.56 -14.08
C GLY A 47 -4.70 -11.03 -13.51
N ASN A 48 -3.61 -10.27 -13.68
CA ASN A 48 -2.30 -10.64 -13.12
C ASN A 48 -1.54 -9.49 -12.43
N VAL A 49 -2.10 -8.28 -12.40
CA VAL A 49 -1.61 -7.16 -11.62
C VAL A 49 -2.79 -6.48 -10.92
N LYS A 50 -2.61 -6.09 -9.67
CA LYS A 50 -3.60 -5.33 -8.92
C LYS A 50 -2.91 -4.27 -8.04
N ALA A 51 -3.21 -3.01 -8.28
CA ALA A 51 -2.84 -1.90 -7.41
C ALA A 51 -4.01 -1.58 -6.46
N PHE A 52 -3.70 -1.25 -5.20
CA PHE A 52 -4.68 -0.84 -4.21
C PHE A 52 -4.17 0.31 -3.36
N ARG A 53 -5.09 1.11 -2.83
CA ARG A 53 -4.79 2.27 -1.98
C ARG A 53 -4.41 1.83 -0.57
N THR A 54 -3.32 2.38 -0.03
CA THR A 54 -2.86 2.13 1.33
C THR A 54 -3.27 3.22 2.32
N ASP A 55 -3.54 4.43 1.84
CA ASP A 55 -3.96 5.59 2.63
C ASP A 55 -5.33 5.39 3.30
N VAL A 56 -6.20 4.56 2.72
CA VAL A 56 -7.51 4.20 3.30
C VAL A 56 -7.39 3.43 4.62
N PHE A 57 -6.22 2.85 4.90
CA PHE A 57 -5.95 2.07 6.10
C PHE A 57 -5.18 2.84 7.17
N VAL A 58 -4.99 4.16 6.99
CA VAL A 58 -4.19 4.98 7.89
C VAL A 58 -4.56 4.75 9.35
N ASP A 59 -3.55 4.65 10.20
CA ASP A 59 -3.72 4.64 11.64
C ASP A 59 -4.06 6.04 12.12
N LYS A 60 -5.34 6.27 12.40
CA LYS A 60 -5.86 7.57 12.81
C LYS A 60 -5.32 8.04 14.17
N ALA A 61 -5.00 7.11 15.08
CA ALA A 61 -4.40 7.45 16.35
C ALA A 61 -2.96 7.95 16.16
N ALA A 62 -2.18 7.25 15.35
CA ALA A 62 -0.83 7.68 15.00
C ALA A 62 -0.84 9.01 14.23
N GLU A 63 -1.75 9.18 13.28
CA GLU A 63 -1.90 10.41 12.52
C GLU A 63 -2.25 11.61 13.41
N ALA A 64 -3.17 11.44 14.35
CA ALA A 64 -3.60 12.50 15.27
C ALA A 64 -2.50 12.89 16.27
N LEU A 65 -1.71 11.91 16.73
CA LEU A 65 -0.65 12.15 17.72
C LEU A 65 0.64 12.70 17.09
N PHE A 66 0.90 12.38 15.82
CA PHE A 66 2.14 12.73 15.13
C PHE A 66 2.53 14.22 15.21
N PRO A 67 1.63 15.21 15.06
CA PRO A 67 2.02 16.63 15.17
C PRO A 67 2.61 17.01 16.52
N LYS A 68 2.28 16.28 17.58
CA LYS A 68 2.69 16.51 18.97
C LYS A 68 3.53 15.36 19.55
N TRP A 69 4.13 14.54 18.70
CA TRP A 69 4.81 13.31 19.13
C TRP A 69 5.95 13.57 20.14
N ARG A 70 6.65 14.70 20.02
CA ARG A 70 7.75 15.04 20.93
C ARG A 70 7.27 15.36 22.34
N GLU A 71 6.09 15.95 22.46
CA GLU A 71 5.45 16.31 23.74
C GLU A 71 4.82 15.06 24.40
N ASN A 72 4.54 14.04 23.62
CA ASN A 72 3.84 12.81 24.02
C ASN A 72 4.64 11.56 23.65
N LEU A 73 5.94 11.58 23.92
CA LEU A 73 6.87 10.55 23.43
C LEU A 73 6.52 9.12 23.90
N ASP A 74 6.06 8.98 25.14
CA ASP A 74 5.73 7.66 25.70
C ASP A 74 4.47 7.07 25.07
N GLU A 75 3.49 7.89 24.74
CA GLU A 75 2.31 7.47 23.97
C GLU A 75 2.68 7.21 22.51
N TRP A 76 3.51 8.09 21.93
CA TRP A 76 3.96 7.92 20.55
C TRP A 76 4.66 6.57 20.34
N LYS A 77 5.57 6.18 21.22
CA LYS A 77 6.30 4.90 21.14
C LYS A 77 5.40 3.65 21.16
N LYS A 78 4.17 3.78 21.66
CA LYS A 78 3.21 2.68 21.70
C LYS A 78 2.50 2.45 20.36
N ILE A 79 2.35 3.49 19.55
CA ILE A 79 1.52 3.46 18.33
C ILE A 79 2.27 3.83 17.05
N GLY A 80 3.40 4.52 17.16
CA GLY A 80 4.20 4.95 16.02
C GLY A 80 5.67 5.08 16.37
N SER A 81 6.50 5.20 15.34
CA SER A 81 7.94 5.31 15.50
C SER A 81 8.62 6.14 14.41
N HIS A 82 7.87 6.59 13.40
CA HIS A 82 8.46 7.21 12.22
C HIS A 82 7.56 8.30 11.59
N TRP A 83 8.04 8.93 10.52
CA TRP A 83 7.34 9.96 9.76
C TRP A 83 6.16 9.41 8.95
N ALA A 84 5.27 10.31 8.51
CA ALA A 84 4.10 9.97 7.70
C ALA A 84 4.47 9.19 6.42
N CYS A 85 5.57 9.55 5.75
CA CYS A 85 6.06 8.85 4.56
C CYS A 85 6.52 7.41 4.81
N HIS A 86 6.71 7.03 6.06
CA HIS A 86 6.97 5.65 6.48
C HIS A 86 5.80 5.11 7.33
N TYR A 87 4.57 5.49 6.95
CA TYR A 87 3.34 4.99 7.58
C TYR A 87 3.32 5.21 9.09
N TYR A 88 3.93 6.31 9.58
CA TYR A 88 4.16 6.62 11.00
C TYR A 88 4.93 5.53 11.77
N GLY A 89 5.45 4.50 11.11
CA GLY A 89 5.97 3.30 11.76
C GLY A 89 4.90 2.51 12.52
N SER A 90 3.62 2.72 12.18
CA SER A 90 2.49 2.08 12.85
C SER A 90 2.35 0.61 12.45
N ALA A 91 2.48 -0.28 13.42
CA ALA A 91 2.25 -1.71 13.23
C ALA A 91 0.81 -1.99 12.75
N LEU A 92 -0.17 -1.22 13.25
CA LEU A 92 -1.57 -1.36 12.84
C LEU A 92 -1.74 -1.04 11.35
N TRP A 93 -1.12 0.04 10.86
CA TRP A 93 -1.23 0.42 9.45
C TRP A 93 -0.57 -0.62 8.55
N TYR A 94 0.64 -1.06 8.88
CA TYR A 94 1.34 -2.12 8.13
C TYR A 94 0.56 -3.44 8.11
N THR A 95 -0.04 -3.84 9.23
CA THR A 95 -0.87 -5.05 9.31
C THR A 95 -2.07 -4.98 8.37
N LYS A 96 -2.77 -3.85 8.35
CA LYS A 96 -3.92 -3.64 7.43
C LYS A 96 -3.50 -3.67 5.96
N ILE A 97 -2.36 -3.04 5.63
CA ILE A 97 -1.80 -3.08 4.26
C ILE A 97 -1.45 -4.52 3.88
N GLY A 98 -0.78 -5.26 4.77
CA GLY A 98 -0.42 -6.66 4.54
C GLY A 98 -1.64 -7.55 4.31
N HIS A 99 -2.70 -7.37 5.09
CA HIS A 99 -3.96 -8.09 4.93
C HIS A 99 -4.59 -7.79 3.55
N ALA A 100 -4.73 -6.51 3.19
CA ALA A 100 -5.27 -6.11 1.88
C ALA A 100 -4.41 -6.61 0.71
N ALA A 101 -3.09 -6.65 0.86
CA ALA A 101 -2.19 -7.23 -0.14
C ALA A 101 -2.43 -8.73 -0.31
N GLY A 102 -2.64 -9.46 0.79
CA GLY A 102 -2.99 -10.86 0.78
C GLY A 102 -4.32 -11.13 0.08
N GLU A 103 -5.36 -10.36 0.40
CA GLU A 103 -6.67 -10.46 -0.27
C GLU A 103 -6.57 -10.18 -1.78
N ALA A 104 -5.85 -9.12 -2.17
CA ALA A 104 -5.62 -8.81 -3.58
C ALA A 104 -4.86 -9.93 -4.32
N MET A 105 -3.90 -10.57 -3.66
CA MET A 105 -3.17 -11.72 -4.22
C MET A 105 -4.08 -12.92 -4.40
N VAL A 106 -4.91 -13.25 -3.42
CA VAL A 106 -5.88 -14.36 -3.49
C VAL A 106 -6.87 -14.14 -4.64
N GLU A 107 -7.34 -12.91 -4.83
CA GLU A 107 -8.23 -12.55 -5.95
C GLU A 107 -7.55 -12.81 -7.32
N LEU A 108 -6.30 -12.37 -7.50
CA LEU A 108 -5.54 -12.60 -8.73
C LEU A 108 -5.31 -14.09 -8.98
N LEU A 109 -5.00 -14.88 -7.96
CA LEU A 109 -4.79 -16.32 -8.10
C LEU A 109 -6.07 -17.06 -8.49
N ARG A 110 -7.23 -16.67 -7.94
CA ARG A 110 -8.54 -17.23 -8.32
C ARG A 110 -8.89 -16.91 -9.77
N THR A 111 -8.68 -15.67 -10.20
CA THR A 111 -8.92 -15.24 -11.58
C THR A 111 -8.06 -16.03 -12.56
N SER A 112 -6.78 -16.23 -12.24
CA SER A 112 -5.85 -17.02 -13.07
C SER A 112 -6.22 -18.50 -13.18
N SER A 113 -6.87 -19.05 -12.15
CA SER A 113 -7.32 -20.47 -12.14
C SER A 113 -8.55 -20.71 -13.01
N LEU A 114 -9.41 -19.69 -13.17
CA LEU A 114 -10.63 -19.76 -13.97
C LEU A 114 -10.38 -19.55 -15.49
N SER A 115 -9.18 -19.11 -15.85
CA SER A 115 -8.79 -18.82 -17.24
C SER A 115 -8.04 -19.98 -17.92
N LYS A 116 -7.95 -21.12 -17.28
CA LYS A 116 -7.41 -22.39 -17.79
C LYS A 116 -8.53 -23.36 -18.10
#